data_0b1ce1583608c7e3932fc44cbbd5a639
#
_entry.id   0b1ce1583608c7e3932fc44cbbd5a639
#
_cell.length_a   1.000
_cell.length_b   1.000
_cell.length_c   1.000
_cell.angle_alpha   90.00
_cell.angle_beta   90.00
_cell.angle_gamma   90.00
#
_symmetry.space_group_name_H-M   'P 1'
#
loop_
_entity.id
_entity.type
_entity.pdbx_description
1 polymer ?
#
loop_
_entity_poly.entity_id
_entity_poly.type
_entity_poly.pdbx_seq_one_letter_code
_entity_poly.pdbx_strand_id
1 'polypeptide(L)'
;GRTVGLPRLTPAGKALAATMDGRTRVDYEHFSVVLHRERRMAIYTASNVDWIKEHRFGELTRKDLTGLKDGEIEKWVSDPRLPAAWQLPDTFYTKDRKSFDKGHLVRRDDVCWGATTEEVIRANGDSFHVTNCSPQRSDFNRSAEDDRAWGDLENLIQHGVTRCCVFSGPVFDDVDPEFEGRDEVGPTRVQIPSRYWKVVVEQADDGSLRSYAFILRQDLTDVQMEELDVPAVWKTRRIKIAALEAELALLKFTAAVRAADVLG
;
A
#
# COMPACT_ATOMS: atom_id res chain seq x y z
N GLY A 1 23.86 -3.93 -3.69
CA GLY A 1 22.64 -4.61 -4.13
C GLY A 1 22.23 -4.17 -5.53
N ARG A 2 21.42 -4.96 -6.23
CA ARG A 2 20.85 -4.54 -7.53
C ARG A 2 19.73 -3.54 -7.32
N THR A 3 19.68 -2.49 -8.15
CA THR A 3 18.58 -1.55 -8.16
C THR A 3 17.41 -2.15 -8.94
N VAL A 4 16.24 -2.22 -8.32
CA VAL A 4 14.98 -2.59 -8.96
C VAL A 4 14.32 -1.31 -9.49
N GLY A 5 14.07 -1.27 -10.80
CA GLY A 5 13.44 -0.09 -11.41
C GLY A 5 11.96 0.02 -11.05
N LEU A 6 11.50 1.25 -10.82
CA LEU A 6 10.10 1.54 -10.51
C LEU A 6 9.16 1.18 -11.67
N PRO A 7 7.89 0.83 -11.37
CA PRO A 7 6.85 0.72 -12.38
C PRO A 7 6.71 2.02 -13.19
N ARG A 8 6.39 1.88 -14.48
CA ARG A 8 6.17 3.02 -15.37
C ARG A 8 4.68 3.21 -15.61
N LEU A 9 4.21 4.43 -15.46
CA LEU A 9 2.83 4.77 -15.79
C LEU A 9 2.58 4.61 -17.30
N THR A 10 1.45 4.00 -17.64
CA THR A 10 0.89 4.03 -19.01
C THR A 10 0.44 5.45 -19.37
N PRO A 11 0.08 5.74 -20.64
CA PRO A 11 -0.53 7.02 -20.98
C PRO A 11 -1.77 7.33 -20.13
N ALA A 12 -2.65 6.35 -19.88
CA ALA A 12 -3.81 6.48 -18.99
C ALA A 12 -3.39 6.78 -17.55
N GLY A 13 -2.40 6.03 -17.02
CA GLY A 13 -1.86 6.27 -15.68
C GLY A 13 -1.26 7.67 -15.51
N LYS A 14 -0.55 8.18 -16.53
CA LYS A 14 -0.02 9.55 -16.52
C LYS A 14 -1.12 10.61 -16.50
N ALA A 15 -2.21 10.38 -17.24
CA ALA A 15 -3.34 11.31 -17.29
C ALA A 15 -4.08 11.42 -15.95
N LEU A 16 -4.08 10.35 -15.14
CA LEU A 16 -4.78 10.25 -13.86
C LEU A 16 -3.86 10.51 -12.65
N ALA A 17 -2.55 10.43 -12.83
CA ALA A 17 -1.61 10.67 -11.74
C ALA A 17 -1.63 12.14 -11.27
N ALA A 18 -1.57 12.32 -9.97
CA ALA A 18 -1.30 13.60 -9.36
C ALA A 18 0.11 14.07 -9.77
N THR A 19 0.21 15.30 -10.27
CA THR A 19 1.48 15.84 -10.75
C THR A 19 1.74 17.20 -10.12
N MET A 20 2.86 17.30 -9.38
CA MET A 20 3.34 18.54 -8.78
C MET A 20 4.72 18.86 -9.33
N ASP A 21 4.92 20.08 -9.85
CA ASP A 21 6.20 20.56 -10.39
C ASP A 21 6.81 19.59 -11.43
N GLY A 22 5.94 19.00 -12.27
CA GLY A 22 6.33 18.03 -13.30
C GLY A 22 6.68 16.64 -12.79
N ARG A 23 6.50 16.36 -11.49
CA ARG A 23 6.75 15.05 -10.87
C ARG A 23 5.45 14.40 -10.44
N THR A 24 5.32 13.11 -10.72
CA THR A 24 4.18 12.29 -10.29
C THR A 24 4.46 11.50 -9.02
N ARG A 25 5.72 11.43 -8.60
CA ARG A 25 6.18 10.64 -7.46
C ARG A 25 6.44 11.53 -6.26
N VAL A 26 5.92 11.11 -5.11
CA VAL A 26 6.21 11.66 -3.79
C VAL A 26 7.15 10.71 -3.07
N ASP A 27 8.30 11.20 -2.65
CA ASP A 27 9.32 10.41 -1.97
C ASP A 27 9.23 10.61 -0.46
N TYR A 28 9.34 9.49 0.26
CA TYR A 28 9.39 9.36 1.71
C TYR A 28 10.64 8.56 2.11
N GLU A 29 10.89 8.43 3.41
CA GLU A 29 12.00 7.60 3.89
C GLU A 29 11.71 6.12 3.56
N HIS A 30 12.58 5.52 2.76
CA HIS A 30 12.53 4.13 2.27
C HIS A 30 11.37 3.75 1.35
N PHE A 31 10.46 4.67 1.02
CA PHE A 31 9.39 4.39 0.06
C PHE A 31 8.99 5.62 -0.77
N SER A 32 8.21 5.38 -1.79
CA SER A 32 7.60 6.42 -2.60
C SER A 32 6.19 6.05 -3.02
N VAL A 33 5.40 7.08 -3.36
CA VAL A 33 3.99 6.96 -3.73
C VAL A 33 3.73 7.68 -5.03
N VAL A 34 2.90 7.10 -5.89
CA VAL A 34 2.29 7.77 -7.04
C VAL A 34 0.78 7.76 -6.83
N LEU A 35 0.17 8.94 -6.71
CA LEU A 35 -1.25 9.10 -6.41
C LEU A 35 -2.11 9.18 -7.66
N HIS A 36 -3.32 8.61 -7.57
CA HIS A 36 -4.43 8.86 -8.48
C HIS A 36 -5.22 10.06 -7.96
N ARG A 37 -5.18 11.20 -8.68
CA ARG A 37 -5.75 12.46 -8.18
C ARG A 37 -7.28 12.41 -7.97
N GLU A 38 -8.01 11.63 -8.79
CA GLU A 38 -9.47 11.54 -8.71
C GLU A 38 -9.94 10.51 -7.69
N ARG A 39 -9.25 9.34 -7.63
CA ARG A 39 -9.54 8.28 -6.63
C ARG A 39 -8.99 8.65 -5.25
N ARG A 40 -8.09 9.63 -5.15
CA ARG A 40 -7.49 10.14 -3.90
C ARG A 40 -6.71 9.07 -3.12
N MET A 41 -6.21 8.07 -3.81
CA MET A 41 -5.46 6.92 -3.31
C MET A 41 -4.22 6.66 -4.18
N ALA A 42 -3.27 5.88 -3.70
CA ALA A 42 -2.09 5.55 -4.49
C ALA A 42 -2.45 4.72 -5.74
N ILE A 43 -1.91 5.07 -6.91
CA ILE A 43 -1.84 4.16 -8.05
C ILE A 43 -0.91 3.00 -7.69
N TYR A 44 0.24 3.34 -7.12
CA TYR A 44 1.15 2.38 -6.51
C TYR A 44 2.03 3.03 -5.45
N THR A 45 2.53 2.21 -4.57
CA THR A 45 3.63 2.49 -3.66
C THR A 45 4.83 1.63 -4.04
N ALA A 46 6.02 2.09 -3.70
CA ALA A 46 7.26 1.34 -3.89
C ALA A 46 8.13 1.49 -2.64
N SER A 47 8.47 0.41 -1.98
CA SER A 47 9.27 0.42 -0.75
C SER A 47 10.51 -0.47 -0.85
N ASN A 48 11.56 -0.06 -0.14
CA ASN A 48 12.70 -0.89 0.16
C ASN A 48 12.51 -1.48 1.55
N VAL A 49 12.58 -2.79 1.64
CA VAL A 49 12.39 -3.56 2.87
C VAL A 49 13.71 -4.16 3.29
N ASP A 50 14.09 -3.98 4.55
CA ASP A 50 15.29 -4.55 5.13
C ASP A 50 14.98 -5.14 6.51
N TRP A 51 15.06 -6.48 6.61
CA TRP A 51 14.83 -7.24 7.83
C TRP A 51 16.12 -7.65 8.53
N ILE A 52 17.27 -7.12 8.09
CA ILE A 52 18.56 -7.36 8.76
C ILE A 52 18.47 -6.78 10.18
N LYS A 53 18.70 -7.64 11.17
CA LYS A 53 18.49 -7.30 12.60
C LYS A 53 19.29 -6.06 13.03
N GLU A 54 20.50 -5.93 12.53
CA GLU A 54 21.43 -4.82 12.84
C GLU A 54 20.92 -3.46 12.35
N HIS A 55 20.01 -3.44 11.38
CA HIS A 55 19.42 -2.22 10.82
C HIS A 55 18.08 -1.86 11.46
N ARG A 56 17.58 -2.67 12.39
CA ARG A 56 16.18 -2.54 12.86
C ARG A 56 16.03 -1.93 14.25
N PHE A 57 17.11 -1.66 14.95
CA PHE A 57 17.08 -1.11 16.32
C PHE A 57 16.05 -1.85 17.21
N GLY A 58 16.21 -3.16 17.33
CA GLY A 58 15.24 -4.10 17.90
C GLY A 58 14.82 -3.87 19.36
N GLU A 59 15.44 -2.91 20.07
CA GLU A 59 15.05 -2.50 21.41
C GLU A 59 14.04 -1.34 21.40
N LEU A 60 13.84 -0.67 20.26
CA LEU A 60 12.87 0.42 20.16
C LEU A 60 11.46 -0.16 20.05
N THR A 61 10.62 0.21 21.01
CA THR A 61 9.20 -0.11 20.96
C THR A 61 8.48 0.82 19.99
N ARG A 62 7.25 0.44 19.60
CA ARG A 62 6.38 1.33 18.81
C ARG A 62 6.24 2.72 19.47
N LYS A 63 6.18 2.75 20.79
CA LYS A 63 6.08 4.00 21.58
C LYS A 63 7.32 4.87 21.43
N ASP A 64 8.52 4.26 21.45
CA ASP A 64 9.78 4.99 21.26
C ASP A 64 9.87 5.62 19.86
N LEU A 65 9.36 4.90 18.83
CA LEU A 65 9.35 5.38 17.45
C LEU A 65 8.33 6.51 17.20
N THR A 66 7.22 6.53 17.94
CA THR A 66 6.16 7.51 17.73
C THR A 66 6.28 8.73 18.64
N GLY A 67 7.00 8.62 19.75
CA GLY A 67 7.04 9.64 20.81
C GLY A 67 5.70 9.88 21.52
N LEU A 68 4.71 8.99 21.28
CA LEU A 68 3.39 9.10 21.88
C LEU A 68 3.41 8.72 23.36
N LYS A 69 2.62 9.42 24.16
CA LYS A 69 2.38 9.10 25.56
C LYS A 69 1.33 8.01 25.71
N ASP A 70 1.21 7.45 26.92
CA ASP A 70 0.19 6.45 27.22
C ASP A 70 -1.23 7.01 26.95
N GLY A 71 -2.00 6.26 26.18
CA GLY A 71 -3.36 6.65 25.77
C GLY A 71 -3.46 7.52 24.51
N GLU A 72 -2.35 8.01 23.98
CA GLU A 72 -2.34 8.71 22.70
C GLU A 72 -2.37 7.71 21.53
N ILE A 73 -3.06 8.08 20.46
CA ILE A 73 -3.21 7.30 19.24
C ILE A 73 -2.45 7.96 18.10
N GLU A 74 -1.76 7.16 17.32
CA GLU A 74 -1.11 7.61 16.09
C GLU A 74 -2.12 8.25 15.14
N LYS A 75 -1.79 9.46 14.70
CA LYS A 75 -2.63 10.20 13.74
C LYS A 75 -2.05 10.06 12.35
N TRP A 76 -2.93 9.81 11.41
CA TRP A 76 -2.62 9.93 10.01
C TRP A 76 -2.67 11.40 9.59
N VAL A 77 -1.70 11.80 8.78
CA VAL A 77 -1.54 13.20 8.37
C VAL A 77 -1.61 13.33 6.85
N SER A 78 -2.27 14.39 6.38
CA SER A 78 -2.21 14.76 4.98
C SER A 78 -0.81 15.26 4.64
N ASP A 79 -0.31 14.92 3.46
CA ASP A 79 0.98 15.43 2.98
C ASP A 79 0.82 16.90 2.55
N PRO A 80 1.52 17.85 3.19
CA PRO A 80 1.38 19.26 2.87
C PRO A 80 1.95 19.64 1.49
N ARG A 81 2.72 18.75 0.86
CA ARG A 81 3.25 18.92 -0.49
C ARG A 81 2.19 18.74 -1.57
N LEU A 82 1.03 18.19 -1.23
CA LEU A 82 -0.03 17.82 -2.17
C LEU A 82 -1.33 18.58 -1.84
N PRO A 83 -2.12 18.96 -2.86
CA PRO A 83 -3.46 19.49 -2.64
C PRO A 83 -4.34 18.55 -1.80
N ALA A 84 -5.05 19.09 -0.83
CA ALA A 84 -5.97 18.33 0.03
C ALA A 84 -7.02 17.55 -0.80
N ALA A 85 -7.47 18.13 -1.92
CA ALA A 85 -8.43 17.49 -2.81
C ALA A 85 -7.94 16.16 -3.44
N TRP A 86 -6.64 15.89 -3.40
CA TRP A 86 -6.06 14.64 -3.94
C TRP A 86 -5.82 13.58 -2.87
N GLN A 87 -6.20 13.84 -1.63
CA GLN A 87 -5.95 12.98 -0.49
C GLN A 87 -7.25 12.66 0.23
N LEU A 88 -7.39 11.43 0.75
CA LEU A 88 -8.44 11.07 1.69
C LEU A 88 -7.94 11.38 3.10
N PRO A 89 -8.47 12.40 3.79
CA PRO A 89 -7.96 12.78 5.09
C PRO A 89 -8.34 11.78 6.18
N ASP A 90 -7.66 11.83 7.31
CA ASP A 90 -7.94 10.99 8.48
C ASP A 90 -9.41 11.01 8.90
N THR A 91 -10.07 12.17 8.74
CA THR A 91 -11.49 12.35 9.06
C THR A 91 -12.43 11.47 8.24
N PHE A 92 -12.07 11.10 6.99
CA PHE A 92 -12.83 10.15 6.19
C PHE A 92 -12.98 8.80 6.90
N TYR A 93 -11.91 8.32 7.52
CA TYR A 93 -11.88 7.02 8.20
C TYR A 93 -12.42 7.08 9.64
N THR A 94 -12.26 8.21 10.32
CA THR A 94 -12.57 8.31 11.74
C THR A 94 -14.03 8.62 12.03
N LYS A 95 -14.74 9.28 11.10
CA LYS A 95 -16.15 9.62 11.27
C LYS A 95 -17.10 8.46 11.03
N ASP A 96 -16.64 7.44 10.29
CA ASP A 96 -17.39 6.20 10.05
C ASP A 96 -16.54 4.98 10.38
N ARG A 97 -16.17 4.87 11.66
CA ARG A 97 -15.21 3.89 12.22
C ARG A 97 -15.57 2.43 12.00
N LYS A 98 -16.80 2.13 11.56
CA LYS A 98 -17.27 0.75 11.41
C LYS A 98 -17.03 0.17 10.04
N SER A 99 -16.74 1.01 9.04
CA SER A 99 -16.67 0.55 7.66
C SER A 99 -15.26 0.18 7.23
N PHE A 100 -14.25 1.02 7.51
CA PHE A 100 -12.90 0.79 7.00
C PHE A 100 -11.81 1.09 8.03
N ASP A 101 -10.80 0.23 8.06
CA ASP A 101 -9.51 0.53 8.65
C ASP A 101 -8.73 1.46 7.70
N LYS A 102 -7.79 2.20 8.26
CA LYS A 102 -6.74 2.90 7.54
C LYS A 102 -5.67 1.89 7.16
N GLY A 103 -5.86 1.22 6.01
CA GLY A 103 -4.96 0.16 5.57
C GLY A 103 -3.67 0.74 4.98
N HIS A 104 -2.52 0.40 5.56
CA HIS A 104 -1.22 0.70 4.99
C HIS A 104 -1.02 -0.04 3.66
N LEU A 105 -0.57 0.65 2.62
CA LEU A 105 -0.08 0.02 1.41
C LEU A 105 1.39 -0.38 1.57
N VAL A 106 2.21 0.52 2.11
CA VAL A 106 3.55 0.23 2.62
C VAL A 106 3.41 0.01 4.12
N ARG A 107 3.65 -1.22 4.57
CA ARG A 107 3.59 -1.57 5.97
C ARG A 107 4.63 -0.75 6.75
N ARG A 108 4.22 -0.20 7.89
CA ARG A 108 5.10 0.55 8.77
C ARG A 108 6.41 -0.21 9.08
N ASP A 109 6.26 -1.48 9.49
CA ASP A 109 7.41 -2.28 9.89
C ASP A 109 8.37 -2.57 8.72
N ASP A 110 7.91 -2.59 7.47
CA ASP A 110 8.74 -2.82 6.29
C ASP A 110 9.77 -1.69 6.07
N VAL A 111 9.46 -0.48 6.52
CA VAL A 111 10.30 0.71 6.31
C VAL A 111 11.00 1.21 7.58
N CYS A 112 10.66 0.68 8.77
CA CYS A 112 11.29 1.04 10.04
C CYS A 112 12.67 0.38 10.19
N TRP A 113 13.63 0.76 9.35
CA TRP A 113 15.03 0.36 9.39
C TRP A 113 15.92 1.55 9.04
N GLY A 114 17.22 1.47 9.30
CA GLY A 114 18.16 2.54 8.98
C GLY A 114 19.49 2.42 9.67
N ALA A 115 20.38 3.36 9.39
CA ALA A 115 21.68 3.47 10.01
C ALA A 115 21.63 4.24 11.34
N THR A 116 20.58 5.03 11.56
CA THR A 116 20.39 5.82 12.78
C THR A 116 18.94 5.74 13.29
N THR A 117 18.75 6.01 14.58
CA THR A 117 17.41 6.05 15.19
C THR A 117 16.54 7.12 14.55
N GLU A 118 17.11 8.27 14.18
CA GLU A 118 16.39 9.37 13.54
C GLU A 118 15.86 8.97 12.16
N GLU A 119 16.60 8.15 11.40
CA GLU A 119 16.16 7.60 10.12
C GLU A 119 14.96 6.69 10.34
N VAL A 120 15.01 5.80 11.32
CA VAL A 120 13.90 4.88 11.64
C VAL A 120 12.66 5.63 12.14
N ILE A 121 12.83 6.65 12.99
CA ILE A 121 11.73 7.51 13.47
C ILE A 121 11.08 8.25 12.29
N ARG A 122 11.88 8.79 11.37
CA ARG A 122 11.38 9.46 10.18
C ARG A 122 10.62 8.51 9.27
N ALA A 123 11.16 7.33 8.98
CA ALA A 123 10.48 6.30 8.19
C ALA A 123 9.16 5.86 8.83
N ASN A 124 9.13 5.69 10.15
CA ASN A 124 7.90 5.42 10.89
C ASN A 124 6.88 6.55 10.70
N GLY A 125 7.27 7.80 10.91
CA GLY A 125 6.39 8.97 10.76
C GLY A 125 5.85 9.10 9.34
N ASP A 126 6.71 8.94 8.34
CA ASP A 126 6.35 9.01 6.93
C ASP A 126 5.32 7.95 6.55
N SER A 127 5.34 6.76 7.15
CA SER A 127 4.39 5.68 6.87
C SER A 127 2.94 6.04 7.23
N PHE A 128 2.72 7.05 8.09
CA PHE A 128 1.39 7.54 8.50
C PHE A 128 0.86 8.70 7.65
N HIS A 129 1.45 8.98 6.50
CA HIS A 129 0.81 9.88 5.54
C HIS A 129 -0.40 9.20 4.89
N VAL A 130 -1.52 9.93 4.77
CA VAL A 130 -2.75 9.40 4.15
C VAL A 130 -2.57 8.99 2.69
N THR A 131 -1.51 9.45 2.04
CA THR A 131 -1.10 9.01 0.70
C THR A 131 -0.69 7.54 0.65
N ASN A 132 -0.28 6.97 1.80
CA ASN A 132 0.06 5.56 2.00
C ASN A 132 -1.14 4.75 2.54
N CYS A 133 -2.31 5.35 2.62
CA CYS A 133 -3.50 4.76 3.20
C CYS A 133 -4.52 4.41 2.12
N SER A 134 -5.23 3.30 2.32
CA SER A 134 -6.37 2.91 1.49
C SER A 134 -7.49 2.36 2.37
N PRO A 135 -8.78 2.56 2.00
CA PRO A 135 -9.90 2.01 2.75
C PRO A 135 -9.90 0.48 2.68
N GLN A 136 -9.61 -0.17 3.77
CA GLN A 136 -9.58 -1.64 3.87
C GLN A 136 -10.51 -2.12 4.98
N ARG A 137 -11.23 -3.19 4.74
CA ARG A 137 -12.00 -3.88 5.77
C ARG A 137 -11.07 -4.42 6.85
N SER A 138 -11.51 -4.45 8.10
CA SER A 138 -10.67 -4.88 9.22
C SER A 138 -10.23 -6.34 9.12
N ASP A 139 -11.10 -7.22 8.62
CA ASP A 139 -10.83 -8.63 8.36
C ASP A 139 -9.85 -8.85 7.20
N PHE A 140 -9.83 -7.93 6.24
CA PHE A 140 -8.84 -7.91 5.16
C PHE A 140 -7.51 -7.28 5.59
N ASN A 141 -7.55 -6.16 6.31
CA ASN A 141 -6.36 -5.39 6.69
C ASN A 141 -5.51 -6.11 7.76
N ARG A 142 -6.18 -6.77 8.70
CA ARG A 142 -5.52 -7.44 9.84
C ARG A 142 -5.23 -8.89 9.49
N SER A 143 -4.20 -9.47 10.15
CA SER A 143 -3.93 -10.91 10.03
C SER A 143 -5.14 -11.72 10.50
N ALA A 144 -5.54 -12.68 9.68
CA ALA A 144 -6.57 -13.67 9.99
C ALA A 144 -5.93 -15.06 10.03
N GLU A 145 -6.55 -16.03 10.72
CA GLU A 145 -6.00 -17.39 10.87
C GLU A 145 -5.94 -18.20 9.55
N ASP A 146 -6.45 -17.64 8.46
CA ASP A 146 -6.71 -18.35 7.19
C ASP A 146 -5.80 -17.98 6.01
N ASP A 147 -4.70 -17.27 6.20
CA ASP A 147 -3.75 -16.82 5.13
C ASP A 147 -4.42 -16.04 3.97
N ARG A 148 -5.50 -15.31 4.24
CA ARG A 148 -6.31 -14.65 3.21
C ARG A 148 -6.28 -13.14 3.26
N ALA A 149 -5.71 -12.59 4.33
CA ALA A 149 -5.69 -11.16 4.58
C ALA A 149 -4.42 -10.50 4.05
N TRP A 150 -4.51 -9.19 3.88
CA TRP A 150 -3.37 -8.35 3.53
C TRP A 150 -2.24 -8.47 4.57
N GLY A 151 -2.60 -8.47 5.86
CA GLY A 151 -1.65 -8.64 6.96
C GLY A 151 -0.95 -10.00 6.95
N ASP A 152 -1.63 -11.08 6.54
CA ASP A 152 -1.02 -12.41 6.44
C ASP A 152 0.04 -12.47 5.33
N LEU A 153 -0.24 -11.83 4.16
CA LEU A 153 0.74 -11.69 3.10
C LEU A 153 1.96 -10.89 3.57
N GLU A 154 1.76 -9.84 4.36
CA GLU A 154 2.84 -9.04 4.94
C GLU A 154 3.71 -9.85 5.92
N ASN A 155 3.08 -10.69 6.74
CA ASN A 155 3.78 -11.59 7.63
C ASN A 155 4.57 -12.66 6.85
N LEU A 156 4.00 -13.20 5.79
CA LEU A 156 4.68 -14.15 4.91
C LEU A 156 5.94 -13.54 4.29
N ILE A 157 5.87 -12.30 3.82
CA ILE A 157 7.02 -11.56 3.28
C ILE A 157 8.08 -11.38 4.37
N GLN A 158 7.69 -10.94 5.56
CA GLN A 158 8.58 -10.71 6.69
C GLN A 158 9.40 -11.97 7.06
N HIS A 159 8.77 -13.14 7.04
CA HIS A 159 9.43 -14.39 7.41
C HIS A 159 10.18 -15.04 6.25
N GLY A 160 9.81 -14.72 5.02
CA GLY A 160 10.35 -15.36 3.81
C GLY A 160 11.53 -14.65 3.18
N VAL A 161 11.72 -13.34 3.41
CA VAL A 161 12.69 -12.53 2.68
C VAL A 161 13.42 -11.57 3.62
N THR A 162 14.76 -11.56 3.58
CA THR A 162 15.57 -10.66 4.40
C THR A 162 15.60 -9.23 3.84
N ARG A 163 15.71 -9.08 2.51
CA ARG A 163 15.74 -7.78 1.82
C ARG A 163 15.01 -7.89 0.49
N CYS A 164 14.10 -6.97 0.26
CA CYS A 164 13.35 -6.92 -0.99
C CYS A 164 12.89 -5.51 -1.34
N CYS A 165 12.43 -5.35 -2.59
CA CYS A 165 11.59 -4.22 -2.97
C CYS A 165 10.14 -4.70 -3.04
N VAL A 166 9.22 -3.92 -2.49
CA VAL A 166 7.78 -4.22 -2.54
C VAL A 166 7.07 -3.10 -3.29
N PHE A 167 6.28 -3.50 -4.30
CA PHE A 167 5.32 -2.62 -4.95
C PHE A 167 3.93 -3.05 -4.55
N SER A 168 3.06 -2.09 -4.25
CA SER A 168 1.68 -2.40 -3.85
C SER A 168 0.71 -1.28 -4.20
N GLY A 169 -0.57 -1.62 -4.28
CA GLY A 169 -1.62 -0.65 -4.54
C GLY A 169 -2.99 -1.31 -4.70
N PRO A 170 -4.04 -0.51 -4.84
CA PRO A 170 -5.35 -0.98 -5.23
C PRO A 170 -5.39 -1.35 -6.72
N VAL A 171 -6.30 -2.24 -7.09
CA VAL A 171 -6.78 -2.38 -8.47
C VAL A 171 -7.99 -1.48 -8.59
N PHE A 172 -7.91 -0.44 -9.41
CA PHE A 172 -9.04 0.43 -9.66
C PHE A 172 -9.95 -0.16 -10.74
N ASP A 173 -11.22 -0.26 -10.41
CA ASP A 173 -12.26 -0.76 -11.30
C ASP A 173 -13.39 0.28 -11.39
N ASP A 174 -13.99 0.43 -12.57
CA ASP A 174 -15.10 1.36 -12.77
C ASP A 174 -16.37 0.89 -12.04
N VAL A 175 -16.45 -0.40 -11.73
CA VAL A 175 -17.54 -1.01 -10.95
C VAL A 175 -17.24 -1.10 -9.45
N ASP A 176 -16.13 -0.51 -8.99
CA ASP A 176 -15.88 -0.40 -7.54
C ASP A 176 -17.04 0.33 -6.87
N PRO A 177 -17.58 -0.20 -5.75
CA PRO A 177 -18.74 0.39 -5.10
C PRO A 177 -18.43 1.78 -4.53
N GLU A 178 -19.39 2.69 -4.65
CA GLU A 178 -19.31 4.01 -4.02
C GLU A 178 -19.68 3.94 -2.55
N PHE A 179 -18.88 4.60 -1.73
CA PHE A 179 -19.15 4.82 -0.32
C PHE A 179 -19.30 6.32 -0.06
N GLU A 180 -20.37 6.70 0.62
CA GLU A 180 -20.58 8.07 1.07
C GLU A 180 -20.05 8.23 2.50
N GLY A 181 -18.91 8.90 2.61
CA GLY A 181 -18.27 9.25 3.88
C GLY A 181 -18.28 10.76 4.10
N ARG A 182 -17.44 11.20 5.02
CA ARG A 182 -17.24 12.63 5.30
C ARG A 182 -15.74 12.93 5.37
N ASP A 183 -15.37 14.01 4.73
CA ASP A 183 -14.03 14.58 4.92
C ASP A 183 -14.10 15.91 5.72
N GLU A 184 -13.06 16.70 5.68
CA GLU A 184 -12.98 17.97 6.42
C GLU A 184 -13.97 19.03 5.90
N VAL A 185 -14.34 18.93 4.63
CA VAL A 185 -15.22 19.89 3.95
C VAL A 185 -16.70 19.49 4.07
N GLY A 186 -17.00 18.20 4.19
CA GLY A 186 -18.38 17.70 4.30
C GLY A 186 -18.56 16.28 3.75
N PRO A 187 -19.76 15.94 3.26
CA PRO A 187 -20.00 14.67 2.60
C PRO A 187 -19.09 14.49 1.38
N THR A 188 -18.49 13.33 1.24
CA THR A 188 -17.64 12.97 0.10
C THR A 188 -17.93 11.56 -0.37
N ARG A 189 -17.97 11.35 -1.68
CA ARG A 189 -18.16 10.02 -2.28
C ARG A 189 -16.83 9.49 -2.78
N VAL A 190 -16.57 8.23 -2.49
CA VAL A 190 -15.32 7.55 -2.84
C VAL A 190 -15.65 6.15 -3.33
N GLN A 191 -15.16 5.79 -4.51
CA GLN A 191 -15.18 4.41 -4.97
C GLN A 191 -14.13 3.60 -4.21
N ILE A 192 -14.58 2.57 -3.50
CA ILE A 192 -13.74 1.73 -2.63
C ILE A 192 -13.18 0.57 -3.44
N PRO A 193 -11.85 0.44 -3.56
CA PRO A 193 -11.26 -0.68 -4.28
C PRO A 193 -11.63 -2.01 -3.63
N SER A 194 -12.18 -2.93 -4.41
CA SER A 194 -12.47 -4.29 -3.95
C SER A 194 -11.26 -5.20 -4.00
N ARG A 195 -10.20 -4.82 -4.73
CA ARG A 195 -9.00 -5.64 -4.93
C ARG A 195 -7.72 -4.84 -4.70
N TYR A 196 -6.71 -5.56 -4.20
CA TYR A 196 -5.37 -5.02 -3.95
C TYR A 196 -4.32 -5.96 -4.51
N TRP A 197 -3.17 -5.42 -4.85
CA TRP A 197 -2.06 -6.18 -5.39
C TRP A 197 -0.76 -5.87 -4.65
N LYS A 198 0.14 -6.84 -4.64
CA LYS A 198 1.50 -6.69 -4.11
C LYS A 198 2.46 -7.46 -5.01
N VAL A 199 3.59 -6.85 -5.35
CA VAL A 199 4.70 -7.48 -6.05
C VAL A 199 5.94 -7.36 -5.19
N VAL A 200 6.53 -8.50 -4.85
CA VAL A 200 7.76 -8.60 -4.09
C VAL A 200 8.89 -8.96 -5.03
N VAL A 201 9.99 -8.23 -4.98
CA VAL A 201 11.18 -8.50 -5.78
C VAL A 201 12.37 -8.66 -4.84
N GLU A 202 12.94 -9.84 -4.83
CA GLU A 202 14.12 -10.18 -4.04
C GLU A 202 15.33 -10.49 -4.91
N GLN A 203 16.50 -10.46 -4.32
CA GLN A 203 17.71 -10.99 -4.92
C GLN A 203 18.00 -12.35 -4.30
N ALA A 204 18.02 -13.41 -5.13
CA ALA A 204 18.41 -14.73 -4.72
C ALA A 204 19.92 -14.84 -4.43
N ASP A 205 20.35 -15.92 -3.79
CA ASP A 205 21.74 -16.16 -3.40
C ASP A 205 22.70 -16.18 -4.61
N ASP A 206 22.23 -16.61 -5.77
CA ASP A 206 22.97 -16.61 -7.02
C ASP A 206 23.06 -15.21 -7.69
N GLY A 207 22.49 -14.20 -7.04
CA GLY A 207 22.45 -12.81 -7.52
C GLY A 207 21.36 -12.54 -8.58
N SER A 208 20.58 -13.52 -8.98
CA SER A 208 19.42 -13.33 -9.86
C SER A 208 18.29 -12.61 -9.13
N LEU A 209 17.36 -11.98 -9.87
CA LEU A 209 16.12 -11.45 -9.30
C LEU A 209 15.04 -12.53 -9.35
N ARG A 210 14.20 -12.54 -8.33
CA ARG A 210 12.95 -13.30 -8.28
C ARG A 210 11.82 -12.33 -7.97
N SER A 211 10.72 -12.42 -8.69
CA SER A 211 9.55 -11.60 -8.44
C SER A 211 8.29 -12.45 -8.25
N TYR A 212 7.49 -12.03 -7.29
CA TYR A 212 6.28 -12.72 -6.86
C TYR A 212 5.13 -11.72 -6.89
N ALA A 213 4.10 -11.99 -7.67
CA ALA A 213 2.92 -11.13 -7.72
C ALA A 213 1.73 -11.81 -7.03
N PHE A 214 0.98 -10.99 -6.30
CA PHE A 214 -0.22 -11.40 -5.57
C PHE A 214 -1.35 -10.43 -5.88
N ILE A 215 -2.56 -10.96 -5.92
CA ILE A 215 -3.80 -10.20 -5.94
C ILE A 215 -4.72 -10.72 -4.84
N LEU A 216 -5.29 -9.81 -4.07
CA LEU A 216 -6.18 -10.12 -2.96
C LEU A 216 -7.47 -9.30 -3.12
N ARG A 217 -8.54 -9.82 -2.56
CA ARG A 217 -9.83 -9.14 -2.60
C ARG A 217 -10.40 -9.01 -1.20
N GLN A 218 -10.95 -7.84 -0.87
CA GLN A 218 -11.73 -7.63 0.33
C GLN A 218 -13.22 -7.84 0.08
N ASP A 219 -13.94 -8.32 1.10
CA ASP A 219 -15.38 -8.44 1.06
C ASP A 219 -16.03 -7.11 1.47
N LEU A 220 -16.88 -6.59 0.61
CA LEU A 220 -17.58 -5.32 0.82
C LEU A 220 -19.10 -5.51 1.03
N THR A 221 -19.58 -6.77 1.13
CA THR A 221 -21.02 -7.08 1.18
C THR A 221 -21.71 -6.58 2.46
N ASP A 222 -21.00 -6.48 3.59
CA ASP A 222 -21.54 -6.01 4.87
C ASP A 222 -21.47 -4.49 5.07
N VAL A 223 -20.88 -3.78 4.12
CA VAL A 223 -20.87 -2.32 4.16
C VAL A 223 -22.19 -1.83 3.58
N GLN A 224 -22.86 -0.89 4.26
CA GLN A 224 -24.09 -0.27 3.72
C GLN A 224 -23.75 0.46 2.39
N MET A 225 -23.68 -0.33 1.36
CA MET A 225 -23.55 0.10 -0.02
C MET A 225 -24.87 -0.21 -0.71
N GLU A 226 -25.34 0.68 -1.57
CA GLU A 226 -26.47 0.39 -2.42
C GLU A 226 -26.13 -0.84 -3.29
N GLU A 227 -26.83 -1.92 -3.00
CA GLU A 227 -26.90 -3.23 -3.66
C GLU A 227 -25.79 -3.63 -4.66
N LEU A 228 -24.96 -4.62 -4.25
CA LEU A 228 -24.34 -5.55 -5.21
C LEU A 228 -24.07 -6.90 -4.55
N ASP A 229 -24.73 -7.90 -5.08
CA ASP A 229 -24.61 -9.31 -4.71
C ASP A 229 -23.25 -9.87 -5.21
N VAL A 230 -22.29 -10.18 -4.33
CA VAL A 230 -21.00 -10.74 -4.71
C VAL A 230 -20.69 -11.99 -3.89
N PRO A 231 -20.48 -13.15 -4.51
CA PRO A 231 -20.25 -14.41 -3.80
C PRO A 231 -18.92 -14.41 -3.02
N ALA A 232 -18.99 -14.85 -1.76
CA ALA A 232 -17.88 -14.98 -0.86
C ALA A 232 -17.03 -16.23 -1.15
N VAL A 233 -15.94 -16.12 -1.88
CA VAL A 233 -14.79 -17.05 -1.77
C VAL A 233 -13.51 -16.31 -2.12
N TRP A 234 -12.70 -16.02 -1.12
CA TRP A 234 -11.48 -15.25 -1.29
C TRP A 234 -10.26 -16.09 -0.94
N LYS A 235 -9.31 -16.15 -1.86
CA LYS A 235 -7.97 -16.70 -1.63
C LYS A 235 -6.94 -15.70 -2.09
N THR A 236 -5.89 -15.49 -1.30
CA THR A 236 -4.66 -14.88 -1.78
C THR A 236 -4.24 -15.64 -3.03
N ARG A 237 -4.26 -14.98 -4.17
CA ARG A 237 -3.97 -15.61 -5.45
C ARG A 237 -2.63 -15.12 -5.95
N ARG A 238 -1.67 -16.03 -6.06
CA ARG A 238 -0.47 -15.77 -6.88
C ARG A 238 -0.90 -15.61 -8.33
N ILE A 239 -0.37 -14.61 -8.98
CA ILE A 239 -0.69 -14.25 -10.36
C ILE A 239 0.61 -13.99 -11.12
N LYS A 240 0.64 -14.29 -12.42
CA LYS A 240 1.75 -13.85 -13.27
C LYS A 240 1.80 -12.33 -13.35
N ILE A 241 3.01 -11.76 -13.35
CA ILE A 241 3.17 -10.30 -13.48
C ILE A 241 2.52 -9.75 -14.75
N ALA A 242 2.61 -10.47 -15.86
CA ALA A 242 1.95 -10.08 -17.11
C ALA A 242 0.42 -10.05 -17.00
N ALA A 243 -0.18 -11.00 -16.27
CA ALA A 243 -1.62 -11.01 -16.03
C ALA A 243 -2.04 -9.88 -15.06
N LEU A 244 -1.25 -9.64 -14.02
CA LEU A 244 -1.47 -8.49 -13.12
C LEU A 244 -1.42 -7.18 -13.89
N GLU A 245 -0.44 -6.98 -14.77
CA GLU A 245 -0.35 -5.77 -15.61
C GLU A 245 -1.57 -5.56 -16.53
N ALA A 246 -2.22 -6.64 -16.96
CA ALA A 246 -3.45 -6.54 -17.76
C ALA A 246 -4.62 -6.02 -16.91
N GLU A 247 -4.68 -6.40 -15.63
CA GLU A 247 -5.70 -5.94 -14.70
C GLU A 247 -5.47 -4.50 -14.19
N LEU A 248 -4.20 -4.09 -14.04
CA LEU A 248 -3.87 -2.78 -13.48
C LEU A 248 -4.10 -1.62 -14.44
N ALA A 249 -3.99 -1.82 -15.75
CA ALA A 249 -4.16 -0.84 -16.83
C ALA A 249 -3.30 0.45 -16.73
N LEU A 250 -3.03 0.96 -15.54
CA LEU A 250 -2.40 2.26 -15.28
C LEU A 250 -0.87 2.22 -15.22
N LEU A 251 -0.27 1.05 -15.06
CA LEU A 251 1.19 0.89 -14.94
C LEU A 251 1.71 -0.37 -15.61
N LYS A 252 3.03 -0.40 -15.84
CA LYS A 252 3.78 -1.56 -16.31
C LYS A 252 5.05 -1.72 -15.48
N PHE A 253 5.38 -2.94 -15.11
CA PHE A 253 6.64 -3.24 -14.46
C PHE A 253 7.81 -3.19 -15.44
N THR A 254 9.04 -3.08 -14.93
CA THR A 254 10.23 -3.10 -15.79
C THR A 254 10.43 -4.49 -16.41
N ALA A 255 11.18 -4.55 -17.51
CA ALA A 255 11.52 -5.82 -18.15
C ALA A 255 12.24 -6.79 -17.17
N ALA A 256 13.10 -6.24 -16.28
CA ALA A 256 13.80 -7.04 -15.28
C ALA A 256 12.84 -7.69 -14.27
N VAL A 257 11.82 -6.95 -13.80
CA VAL A 257 10.80 -7.48 -12.87
C VAL A 257 9.95 -8.55 -13.56
N ARG A 258 9.54 -8.32 -14.82
CA ARG A 258 8.78 -9.32 -15.59
C ARG A 258 9.58 -10.59 -15.88
N ALA A 259 10.86 -10.44 -16.25
CA ALA A 259 11.73 -11.60 -16.52
C ALA A 259 12.08 -12.41 -15.27
N ALA A 260 11.93 -11.82 -14.09
CA ALA A 260 12.17 -12.45 -12.80
C ALA A 260 10.92 -13.16 -12.24
N ASP A 261 9.78 -13.12 -12.94
CA ASP A 261 8.52 -13.73 -12.51
C ASP A 261 8.68 -15.24 -12.30
N VAL A 262 8.50 -15.69 -11.06
CA VAL A 262 8.66 -17.11 -10.70
C VAL A 262 7.55 -18.02 -11.22
N LEU A 263 6.48 -17.45 -11.76
CA LEU A 263 5.43 -18.20 -12.46
C LEU A 263 5.65 -18.29 -13.98
N GLY A 264 6.67 -17.60 -14.50
CA GLY A 264 7.16 -17.68 -15.88
C GLY A 264 6.23 -17.07 -16.93
#